data_ef8ead76bd7df75e126dcf0b78792137
#
_entry.id   ef8ead76bd7df75e126dcf0b78792137
#
_cell.length_a   1.000
_cell.length_b   1.000
_cell.length_c   1.000
_cell.angle_alpha   90.00
_cell.angle_beta   90.00
_cell.angle_gamma   90.00
#
_symmetry.space_group_name_H-M   'P 1'
#
loop_
_entity.id
_entity.type
_entity.pdbx_description
1 polymer ?
#
loop_
_entity_poly.entity_id
_entity_poly.type
_entity_poly.pdbx_seq_one_letter_code
_entity_poly.pdbx_strand_id
1 'polypeptide(L)'
;MARSLWTGSLSFGLVNVPVQLSSAVRDVGIHFRQLHAKTHRPVEVKRFCSAEDVEVQYSDVAHGYELDDNVVIVTDEDLETVEPRKTRTIEIEAFVPLSGVDPAYFNHPYVLLPIGDSEGTLRAYQLLVEVMASTDRAALGRFVMRTKEYLVLVRAREGRLSLVTLLWHDEVRESTGIAPAGRAKKAAVEQTVALIEELSVDWDPSRYEDRHRERLASVIERKRKGGTVKAPEPEREPAATPDLMAALEQSLAKMKLEGLSKQELLARAADEDVDGRSNMSRDELMEALS
;
A
#
# COMPACT_ATOMS: atom_id res chain seq x y z
N MET A 1 18.42 13.90 -3.18
CA MET A 1 17.06 14.44 -3.45
C MET A 1 16.35 13.52 -4.44
N ALA A 2 15.04 13.27 -4.27
CA ALA A 2 14.29 12.50 -5.24
C ALA A 2 14.19 13.30 -6.58
N ARG A 3 14.29 12.59 -7.70
CA ARG A 3 14.16 13.21 -9.03
C ARG A 3 12.75 13.75 -9.22
N SER A 4 12.62 15.01 -9.68
CA SER A 4 11.32 15.56 -10.07
C SER A 4 10.75 14.78 -11.25
N LEU A 5 9.50 14.35 -11.13
CA LEU A 5 8.76 13.62 -12.17
C LEU A 5 7.92 14.57 -13.03
N TRP A 6 7.52 15.69 -12.46
CA TRP A 6 6.69 16.71 -13.10
C TRP A 6 6.94 18.07 -12.45
N THR A 7 6.86 19.12 -13.24
CA THR A 7 6.97 20.51 -12.79
C THR A 7 5.84 21.34 -13.40
N GLY A 8 5.27 22.24 -12.60
CA GLY A 8 4.15 23.07 -13.03
C GLY A 8 3.70 23.97 -11.90
N SER A 9 2.42 24.20 -11.79
CA SER A 9 1.85 25.05 -10.74
C SER A 9 0.62 24.41 -10.11
N LEU A 10 0.40 24.73 -8.84
CA LEU A 10 -0.84 24.44 -8.12
C LEU A 10 -1.71 25.71 -8.18
N SER A 11 -2.90 25.60 -8.76
CA SER A 11 -3.79 26.74 -9.00
C SER A 11 -5.16 26.52 -8.39
N PHE A 12 -5.67 27.54 -7.69
CA PHE A 12 -7.07 27.64 -7.30
C PHE A 12 -7.49 29.11 -7.27
N GLY A 13 -8.56 29.45 -7.98
CA GLY A 13 -8.98 30.82 -8.18
C GLY A 13 -7.86 31.68 -8.78
N LEU A 14 -7.46 32.74 -8.05
CA LEU A 14 -6.37 33.63 -8.47
C LEU A 14 -4.99 33.23 -7.91
N VAL A 15 -4.95 32.22 -7.06
CA VAL A 15 -3.69 31.75 -6.45
C VAL A 15 -3.01 30.76 -7.38
N ASN A 16 -1.73 31.01 -7.64
CA ASN A 16 -0.89 30.15 -8.47
C ASN A 16 0.48 29.96 -7.82
N VAL A 17 0.80 28.74 -7.40
CA VAL A 17 2.04 28.41 -6.70
C VAL A 17 2.87 27.47 -7.58
N PRO A 18 4.07 27.87 -8.02
CA PRO A 18 4.99 27.00 -8.74
C PRO A 18 5.41 25.82 -7.87
N VAL A 19 5.23 24.59 -8.37
CA VAL A 19 5.50 23.35 -7.64
C VAL A 19 6.15 22.29 -8.51
N GLN A 20 6.86 21.40 -7.86
CA GLN A 20 7.39 20.16 -8.44
C GLN A 20 6.84 18.94 -7.72
N LEU A 21 6.62 17.88 -8.49
CA LEU A 21 6.12 16.61 -8.03
C LEU A 21 7.23 15.57 -8.02
N SER A 22 7.42 14.90 -6.90
CA SER A 22 8.35 13.77 -6.74
C SER A 22 7.60 12.58 -6.17
N SER A 23 8.01 11.34 -6.50
CA SER A 23 7.41 10.17 -5.87
C SER A 23 7.65 10.18 -4.35
N ALA A 24 6.60 9.94 -3.58
CA ALA A 24 6.70 9.76 -2.12
C ALA A 24 7.19 8.36 -1.73
N VAL A 25 7.18 7.42 -2.68
CA VAL A 25 7.61 6.04 -2.50
C VAL A 25 8.81 5.73 -3.38
N ARG A 26 9.61 4.79 -2.94
CA ARG A 26 10.72 4.22 -3.70
C ARG A 26 10.55 2.72 -3.80
N ASP A 27 10.90 2.18 -4.94
CA ASP A 27 11.01 0.74 -5.09
C ASP A 27 12.28 0.25 -4.37
N VAL A 28 12.09 -0.62 -3.41
CA VAL A 28 13.16 -1.28 -2.64
C VAL A 28 13.14 -2.79 -2.86
N GLY A 29 12.34 -3.28 -3.83
CA GLY A 29 12.27 -4.68 -4.22
C GLY A 29 13.59 -5.22 -4.75
N ILE A 30 13.77 -6.52 -4.65
CA ILE A 30 14.90 -7.22 -5.26
C ILE A 30 14.48 -7.62 -6.68
N HIS A 31 15.11 -7.02 -7.69
CA HIS A 31 14.82 -7.28 -9.10
C HIS A 31 15.78 -8.31 -9.67
N PHE A 32 15.23 -9.31 -10.36
CA PHE A 32 16.00 -10.32 -11.06
C PHE A 32 16.03 -10.04 -12.56
N ARG A 33 17.19 -10.27 -13.17
CA ARG A 33 17.30 -10.34 -14.63
C ARG A 33 16.99 -11.75 -15.10
N GLN A 34 16.27 -11.87 -16.21
CA GLN A 34 16.03 -13.15 -16.85
C GLN A 34 17.32 -13.62 -17.56
N LEU A 35 17.74 -14.82 -17.23
CA LEU A 35 18.94 -15.44 -17.80
C LEU A 35 18.60 -16.79 -18.42
N HIS A 36 19.30 -17.14 -19.50
CA HIS A 36 19.20 -18.48 -20.07
C HIS A 36 19.73 -19.53 -19.09
N ALA A 37 18.91 -20.53 -18.77
CA ALA A 37 19.16 -21.48 -17.68
C ALA A 37 20.51 -22.25 -17.80
N LYS A 38 20.94 -22.56 -19.04
CA LYS A 38 22.17 -23.32 -19.26
C LYS A 38 23.44 -22.46 -19.31
N THR A 39 23.35 -21.26 -19.92
CA THR A 39 24.53 -20.45 -20.18
C THR A 39 24.67 -19.27 -19.20
N HIS A 40 23.63 -19.00 -18.40
CA HIS A 40 23.49 -17.88 -17.46
C HIS A 40 23.71 -16.49 -18.12
N ARG A 41 23.48 -16.40 -19.43
CA ARG A 41 23.55 -15.12 -20.16
C ARG A 41 22.19 -14.45 -20.20
N PRO A 42 22.13 -13.12 -20.22
CA PRO A 42 20.89 -12.38 -20.35
C PRO A 42 20.11 -12.82 -21.60
N VAL A 43 18.79 -12.89 -21.49
CA VAL A 43 17.88 -13.12 -22.61
C VAL A 43 17.32 -11.78 -23.09
N GLU A 44 17.11 -11.66 -24.40
CA GLU A 44 16.41 -10.54 -25.03
C GLU A 44 14.98 -10.95 -25.34
N VAL A 45 14.05 -10.00 -25.17
CA VAL A 45 12.64 -10.18 -25.54
C VAL A 45 12.40 -9.44 -26.85
N LYS A 46 11.98 -10.20 -27.86
CA LYS A 46 11.67 -9.67 -29.20
C LYS A 46 10.18 -9.84 -29.49
N ARG A 47 9.64 -8.96 -30.34
CA ARG A 47 8.27 -9.05 -30.80
C ARG A 47 8.20 -9.85 -32.08
N PHE A 48 7.27 -10.78 -32.17
CA PHE A 48 7.01 -11.59 -33.34
C PHE A 48 5.55 -11.46 -33.76
N CYS A 49 5.31 -11.31 -35.04
CA CYS A 49 3.96 -11.46 -35.62
C CYS A 49 3.63 -12.96 -35.64
N SER A 50 2.58 -13.37 -34.93
CA SER A 50 2.18 -14.79 -34.83
C SER A 50 1.66 -15.38 -36.15
N ALA A 51 1.20 -14.53 -37.08
CA ALA A 51 0.67 -14.95 -38.37
C ALA A 51 1.78 -15.17 -39.41
N GLU A 52 2.87 -14.41 -39.33
CA GLU A 52 3.94 -14.42 -40.34
C GLU A 52 5.25 -15.01 -39.80
N ASP A 53 5.33 -15.23 -38.49
CA ASP A 53 6.51 -15.73 -37.73
C ASP A 53 7.77 -14.88 -38.00
N VAL A 54 7.58 -13.54 -38.14
CA VAL A 54 8.66 -12.59 -38.37
C VAL A 54 8.83 -11.66 -37.17
N GLU A 55 10.06 -11.20 -36.93
CA GLU A 55 10.36 -10.19 -35.92
C GLU A 55 9.80 -8.82 -36.37
N VAL A 56 9.01 -8.17 -35.50
CA VAL A 56 8.38 -6.87 -35.78
C VAL A 56 9.10 -5.78 -35.00
N GLN A 57 9.55 -4.75 -35.72
CA GLN A 57 10.15 -3.57 -35.09
C GLN A 57 9.08 -2.76 -34.34
N TYR A 58 9.48 -2.01 -33.32
CA TYR A 58 8.54 -1.22 -32.51
C TYR A 58 7.76 -0.19 -33.36
N SER A 59 8.42 0.39 -34.36
CA SER A 59 7.81 1.33 -35.33
C SER A 59 6.70 0.73 -36.19
N ASP A 60 6.67 -0.60 -36.29
CA ASP A 60 5.75 -1.30 -37.17
C ASP A 60 4.58 -1.92 -36.36
N VAL A 61 4.51 -1.60 -35.07
CA VAL A 61 3.41 -2.03 -34.18
C VAL A 61 2.30 -0.99 -34.20
N ALA A 62 1.10 -1.40 -34.63
CA ALA A 62 -0.10 -0.57 -34.55
C ALA A 62 -0.90 -0.87 -33.29
N HIS A 63 -1.71 0.10 -32.83
CA HIS A 63 -2.64 -0.10 -31.74
C HIS A 63 -3.98 -0.60 -32.27
N GLY A 64 -4.40 -1.78 -31.84
CA GLY A 64 -5.70 -2.36 -32.19
C GLY A 64 -6.62 -2.43 -30.96
N TYR A 65 -7.85 -1.96 -31.09
CA TYR A 65 -8.90 -2.12 -30.09
C TYR A 65 -9.91 -3.17 -30.57
N GLU A 66 -10.10 -4.22 -29.79
CA GLU A 66 -11.02 -5.31 -30.11
C GLU A 66 -12.45 -4.91 -29.75
N LEU A 67 -13.33 -4.92 -30.74
CA LEU A 67 -14.77 -4.68 -30.60
C LEU A 67 -15.52 -5.87 -31.21
N ASP A 68 -16.17 -6.68 -30.37
CA ASP A 68 -16.89 -7.87 -30.78
C ASP A 68 -16.06 -8.76 -31.76
N ASP A 69 -16.43 -8.77 -33.04
CA ASP A 69 -15.74 -9.57 -34.08
C ASP A 69 -14.75 -8.75 -34.93
N ASN A 70 -14.53 -7.47 -34.60
CA ASN A 70 -13.68 -6.58 -35.39
C ASN A 70 -12.56 -5.95 -34.55
N VAL A 71 -11.40 -5.70 -35.21
CA VAL A 71 -10.32 -4.92 -34.61
C VAL A 71 -10.29 -3.55 -35.26
N VAL A 72 -10.45 -2.51 -34.45
CA VAL A 72 -10.31 -1.12 -34.90
C VAL A 72 -8.86 -0.70 -34.70
N ILE A 73 -8.18 -0.29 -35.77
CA ILE A 73 -6.82 0.24 -35.68
C ILE A 73 -6.91 1.71 -35.25
N VAL A 74 -6.19 2.05 -34.19
CA VAL A 74 -6.05 3.40 -33.67
C VAL A 74 -4.62 3.85 -33.96
N THR A 75 -4.45 4.93 -34.71
CA THR A 75 -3.15 5.48 -35.07
C THR A 75 -2.60 6.39 -33.96
N ASP A 76 -1.29 6.68 -33.97
CA ASP A 76 -0.71 7.65 -33.05
C ASP A 76 -1.32 9.05 -33.26
N GLU A 77 -1.67 9.42 -34.51
CA GLU A 77 -2.37 10.66 -34.83
C GLU A 77 -3.77 10.72 -34.19
N ASP A 78 -4.51 9.62 -34.17
CA ASP A 78 -5.80 9.54 -33.49
C ASP A 78 -5.63 9.74 -31.98
N LEU A 79 -4.61 9.14 -31.39
CA LEU A 79 -4.29 9.29 -29.96
C LEU A 79 -3.90 10.73 -29.61
N GLU A 80 -3.15 11.40 -30.46
CA GLU A 80 -2.78 12.82 -30.28
C GLU A 80 -4.00 13.75 -30.26
N THR A 81 -5.08 13.42 -31.01
CA THR A 81 -6.30 14.25 -31.04
C THR A 81 -7.06 14.25 -29.73
N VAL A 82 -6.96 13.16 -28.97
CA VAL A 82 -7.65 12.99 -27.67
C VAL A 82 -6.74 13.26 -26.47
N GLU A 83 -5.46 13.57 -26.70
CA GLU A 83 -4.54 13.93 -25.61
C GLU A 83 -5.06 15.17 -24.85
N PRO A 84 -5.13 15.10 -23.51
CA PRO A 84 -5.52 16.26 -22.73
C PRO A 84 -4.50 17.39 -22.88
N ARG A 85 -4.98 18.64 -22.87
CA ARG A 85 -4.08 19.81 -22.98
C ARG A 85 -3.07 19.81 -21.84
N LYS A 86 -1.78 19.85 -22.18
CA LYS A 86 -0.65 19.85 -21.23
C LYS A 86 -0.51 21.23 -20.55
N THR A 87 -1.45 21.60 -19.71
CA THR A 87 -1.48 22.92 -19.04
C THR A 87 -0.35 23.11 -18.02
N ARG A 88 0.33 22.05 -17.61
CA ARG A 88 1.30 22.04 -16.49
C ARG A 88 0.74 22.69 -15.20
N THR A 89 -0.55 22.53 -14.98
CA THR A 89 -1.23 23.07 -13.82
C THR A 89 -2.01 21.96 -13.13
N ILE A 90 -1.92 21.91 -11.82
CA ILE A 90 -2.84 21.14 -10.97
C ILE A 90 -3.99 22.11 -10.68
N GLU A 91 -5.13 21.92 -11.31
CA GLU A 91 -6.32 22.74 -11.10
C GLU A 91 -7.12 22.20 -9.93
N ILE A 92 -7.23 22.99 -8.86
CA ILE A 92 -8.07 22.66 -7.71
C ILE A 92 -9.51 23.08 -8.01
N GLU A 93 -10.41 22.10 -7.98
CA GLU A 93 -11.84 22.28 -8.26
C GLU A 93 -12.67 22.42 -6.97
N ALA A 94 -12.27 21.72 -5.90
CA ALA A 94 -13.02 21.68 -4.65
C ALA A 94 -12.13 21.36 -3.44
N PHE A 95 -12.67 21.59 -2.24
CA PHE A 95 -12.09 21.14 -0.98
C PHE A 95 -13.08 20.22 -0.27
N VAL A 96 -12.60 19.06 0.15
CA VAL A 96 -13.40 18.01 0.80
C VAL A 96 -12.82 17.66 2.18
N PRO A 97 -13.63 17.19 3.14
CA PRO A 97 -13.10 16.59 4.36
C PRO A 97 -12.25 15.37 4.00
N LEU A 98 -11.03 15.28 4.55
CA LEU A 98 -10.14 14.14 4.25
C LEU A 98 -10.79 12.81 4.67
N SER A 99 -11.50 12.79 5.79
CA SER A 99 -12.23 11.62 6.30
C SER A 99 -13.40 11.16 5.42
N GLY A 100 -13.86 12.03 4.51
CA GLY A 100 -14.94 11.69 3.57
C GLY A 100 -14.46 11.00 2.30
N VAL A 101 -13.14 10.86 2.10
CA VAL A 101 -12.59 10.18 0.92
C VAL A 101 -12.22 8.74 1.30
N ASP A 102 -12.92 7.78 0.69
CA ASP A 102 -12.61 6.37 0.93
C ASP A 102 -11.17 6.05 0.45
N PRO A 103 -10.33 5.45 1.31
CA PRO A 103 -8.98 5.02 0.93
C PRO A 103 -8.91 4.08 -0.29
N ALA A 104 -9.99 3.38 -0.63
CA ALA A 104 -10.09 2.55 -1.83
C ALA A 104 -9.83 3.33 -3.14
N TYR A 105 -10.05 4.64 -3.13
CA TYR A 105 -9.74 5.50 -4.27
C TYR A 105 -8.28 5.92 -4.36
N PHE A 106 -7.47 5.73 -3.32
CA PHE A 106 -6.07 6.18 -3.33
C PHE A 106 -5.20 5.25 -4.19
N ASN A 107 -4.50 5.85 -5.15
CA ASN A 107 -3.64 5.10 -6.06
C ASN A 107 -2.16 5.34 -5.74
N HIS A 108 -1.55 6.43 -6.23
CA HIS A 108 -0.11 6.64 -6.08
C HIS A 108 0.21 7.95 -5.34
N PRO A 109 1.02 7.90 -4.26
CA PRO A 109 1.37 9.07 -3.47
C PRO A 109 2.60 9.80 -4.00
N TYR A 110 2.55 11.14 -3.95
CA TYR A 110 3.62 12.06 -4.33
C TYR A 110 3.86 13.11 -3.25
N VAL A 111 5.04 13.70 -3.25
CA VAL A 111 5.37 14.91 -2.50
C VAL A 111 5.33 16.09 -3.47
N LEU A 112 4.65 17.14 -3.07
CA LEU A 112 4.51 18.38 -3.82
C LEU A 112 5.33 19.47 -3.11
N LEU A 113 6.37 19.94 -3.75
CA LEU A 113 7.31 20.92 -3.18
C LEU A 113 7.28 22.23 -3.99
N PRO A 114 7.48 23.39 -3.37
CA PRO A 114 7.57 24.65 -4.10
C PRO A 114 8.81 24.69 -4.97
N ILE A 115 8.74 25.43 -6.09
CA ILE A 115 9.88 25.71 -6.98
C ILE A 115 10.26 27.18 -6.82
N GLY A 116 11.56 27.41 -6.69
CA GLY A 116 12.16 28.74 -6.56
C GLY A 116 12.23 29.23 -5.12
N ASP A 117 13.11 30.19 -4.91
CA ASP A 117 13.48 30.74 -3.61
C ASP A 117 12.81 32.10 -3.32
N SER A 118 11.84 32.52 -4.16
CA SER A 118 11.16 33.80 -3.93
C SER A 118 10.34 33.72 -2.66
N GLU A 119 10.47 34.73 -1.82
CA GLU A 119 9.77 34.82 -0.55
C GLU A 119 8.24 34.74 -0.74
N GLY A 120 7.72 35.32 -1.82
CA GLY A 120 6.30 35.25 -2.16
C GLY A 120 5.80 33.84 -2.46
N THR A 121 6.56 33.05 -3.23
CA THR A 121 6.22 31.67 -3.53
C THR A 121 6.21 30.80 -2.27
N LEU A 122 7.26 30.95 -1.45
CA LEU A 122 7.36 30.17 -0.21
C LEU A 122 6.26 30.54 0.79
N ARG A 123 5.93 31.81 0.93
CA ARG A 123 4.81 32.26 1.78
C ARG A 123 3.46 31.73 1.30
N ALA A 124 3.19 31.80 -0.01
CA ALA A 124 1.95 31.28 -0.58
C ALA A 124 1.83 29.76 -0.38
N TYR A 125 2.92 29.02 -0.59
CA TYR A 125 2.96 27.58 -0.32
C TYR A 125 2.73 27.25 1.16
N GLN A 126 3.41 27.93 2.07
CA GLN A 126 3.26 27.71 3.52
C GLN A 126 1.85 28.04 4.00
N LEU A 127 1.27 29.15 3.50
CA LEU A 127 -0.11 29.51 3.82
C LEU A 127 -1.08 28.38 3.45
N LEU A 128 -0.91 27.77 2.27
CA LEU A 128 -1.73 26.62 1.87
C LEU A 128 -1.57 25.44 2.80
N VAL A 129 -0.32 25.12 3.18
CA VAL A 129 -0.03 24.03 4.13
C VAL A 129 -0.75 24.27 5.47
N GLU A 130 -0.63 25.49 6.02
CA GLU A 130 -1.22 25.84 7.32
C GLU A 130 -2.75 25.82 7.29
N VAL A 131 -3.36 26.42 6.26
CA VAL A 131 -4.82 26.46 6.12
C VAL A 131 -5.39 25.05 5.93
N MET A 132 -4.77 24.23 5.09
CA MET A 132 -5.25 22.87 4.87
C MET A 132 -5.06 21.98 6.10
N ALA A 133 -3.96 22.17 6.85
CA ALA A 133 -3.73 21.44 8.10
C ALA A 133 -4.74 21.85 9.19
N SER A 134 -5.03 23.16 9.34
CA SER A 134 -5.94 23.65 10.38
C SER A 134 -7.41 23.34 10.12
N THR A 135 -7.80 23.18 8.85
CA THR A 135 -9.19 22.90 8.46
C THR A 135 -9.50 21.43 8.26
N ASP A 136 -8.49 20.55 8.30
CA ASP A 136 -8.58 19.12 7.95
C ASP A 136 -9.24 18.89 6.57
N ARG A 137 -8.95 19.81 5.63
CA ARG A 137 -9.46 19.74 4.26
C ARG A 137 -8.39 19.28 3.30
N ALA A 138 -8.80 18.47 2.34
CA ALA A 138 -8.01 18.12 1.20
C ALA A 138 -8.57 18.78 -0.06
N ALA A 139 -7.69 19.24 -0.94
CA ALA A 139 -8.06 19.85 -2.20
C ALA A 139 -8.19 18.75 -3.26
N LEU A 140 -9.34 18.71 -3.95
CA LEU A 140 -9.62 17.84 -5.07
C LEU A 140 -9.37 18.62 -6.36
N GLY A 141 -8.68 17.99 -7.32
CA GLY A 141 -8.36 18.66 -8.58
C GLY A 141 -7.94 17.68 -9.67
N ARG A 142 -7.50 18.23 -10.79
CA ARG A 142 -7.01 17.46 -11.94
C ARG A 142 -5.67 17.99 -12.43
N PHE A 143 -4.88 17.12 -13.00
CA PHE A 143 -3.68 17.53 -13.72
C PHE A 143 -3.28 16.50 -14.78
N VAL A 144 -2.51 16.94 -15.75
CA VAL A 144 -1.97 16.10 -16.80
C VAL A 144 -0.52 15.78 -16.51
N MET A 145 -0.20 14.50 -16.47
CA MET A 145 1.17 14.01 -16.36
C MET A 145 1.45 13.04 -17.50
N ARG A 146 2.47 13.34 -18.31
CA ARG A 146 2.74 12.68 -19.60
C ARG A 146 1.58 12.89 -20.55
N THR A 147 0.81 11.85 -20.85
CA THR A 147 -0.32 11.86 -21.79
C THR A 147 -1.66 11.57 -21.13
N LYS A 148 -1.69 11.42 -19.81
CA LYS A 148 -2.91 11.04 -19.06
C LYS A 148 -3.31 12.13 -18.08
N GLU A 149 -4.62 12.40 -18.01
CA GLU A 149 -5.24 13.21 -16.97
C GLU A 149 -5.48 12.36 -15.72
N TYR A 150 -5.20 12.93 -14.56
CA TYR A 150 -5.39 12.30 -13.25
C TYR A 150 -6.28 13.15 -12.37
N LEU A 151 -7.24 12.51 -11.73
CA LEU A 151 -7.91 13.05 -10.57
C LEU A 151 -6.94 12.97 -9.37
N VAL A 152 -6.83 14.04 -8.60
CA VAL A 152 -5.86 14.13 -7.49
C VAL A 152 -6.45 14.72 -6.24
N LEU A 153 -5.91 14.27 -5.12
CA LEU A 153 -6.17 14.81 -3.81
C LEU A 153 -4.87 15.39 -3.25
N VAL A 154 -4.88 16.69 -2.95
CA VAL A 154 -3.76 17.38 -2.31
C VAL A 154 -4.11 17.61 -0.85
N ARG A 155 -3.19 17.29 0.07
CA ARG A 155 -3.37 17.50 1.51
C ARG A 155 -2.09 17.98 2.18
N ALA A 156 -2.24 18.66 3.31
CA ALA A 156 -1.10 18.97 4.18
C ALA A 156 -0.69 17.75 5.00
N ARG A 157 0.62 17.48 5.05
CA ARG A 157 1.21 16.43 5.87
C ARG A 157 2.64 16.81 6.28
N GLU A 158 2.94 16.75 7.57
CA GLU A 158 4.31 16.98 8.08
C GLU A 158 4.93 18.29 7.57
N GLY A 159 4.14 19.39 7.58
CA GLY A 159 4.61 20.71 7.15
C GLY A 159 4.82 20.89 5.64
N ARG A 160 4.29 20.00 4.81
CA ARG A 160 4.37 20.06 3.35
C ARG A 160 3.07 19.60 2.69
N LEU A 161 2.92 19.86 1.39
CA LEU A 161 1.84 19.31 0.61
C LEU A 161 2.22 17.93 0.08
N SER A 162 1.30 17.01 0.20
CA SER A 162 1.33 15.72 -0.46
C SER A 162 0.18 15.61 -1.45
N LEU A 163 0.41 14.93 -2.56
CA LEU A 163 -0.57 14.66 -3.59
C LEU A 163 -0.72 13.16 -3.73
N VAL A 164 -1.94 12.68 -3.84
CA VAL A 164 -2.23 11.30 -4.20
C VAL A 164 -3.12 11.31 -5.44
N THR A 165 -2.79 10.50 -6.45
CA THR A 165 -3.70 10.25 -7.57
C THR A 165 -4.85 9.39 -7.09
N LEU A 166 -6.05 9.68 -7.59
CA LEU A 166 -7.25 8.92 -7.28
C LEU A 166 -7.64 8.06 -8.47
N LEU A 167 -8.27 6.95 -8.19
CA LEU A 167 -9.00 6.15 -9.16
C LEU A 167 -10.31 6.86 -9.53
N TRP A 168 -10.80 6.63 -10.75
CA TRP A 168 -12.11 7.08 -11.15
C TRP A 168 -13.20 6.22 -10.51
N HIS A 169 -14.42 6.74 -10.44
CA HIS A 169 -15.53 6.03 -9.80
C HIS A 169 -15.79 4.63 -10.39
N ASP A 170 -15.66 4.50 -11.70
CA ASP A 170 -15.84 3.26 -12.46
C ASP A 170 -14.67 2.28 -12.37
N GLU A 171 -13.49 2.73 -11.89
CA GLU A 171 -12.35 1.86 -11.60
C GLU A 171 -12.50 1.13 -10.26
N VAL A 172 -13.31 1.66 -9.33
CA VAL A 172 -13.54 1.06 -8.00
C VAL A 172 -14.77 0.15 -8.06
N ARG A 173 -14.55 -1.13 -7.81
CA ARG A 173 -15.61 -2.13 -7.83
C ARG A 173 -16.53 -1.97 -6.63
N GLU A 174 -17.84 -1.96 -6.87
CA GLU A 174 -18.81 -2.10 -5.80
C GLU A 174 -18.73 -3.52 -5.22
N SER A 175 -18.66 -3.62 -3.89
CA SER A 175 -18.76 -4.92 -3.23
C SER A 175 -20.21 -5.37 -3.26
N THR A 176 -20.46 -6.58 -3.76
CA THR A 176 -21.76 -7.25 -3.55
C THR A 176 -21.91 -7.50 -2.06
N GLY A 177 -22.96 -6.93 -1.45
CA GLY A 177 -23.19 -7.04 -0.02
C GLY A 177 -23.24 -8.49 0.45
N ILE A 178 -22.63 -8.76 1.60
CA ILE A 178 -22.74 -10.04 2.28
C ILE A 178 -24.14 -10.12 2.88
N ALA A 179 -24.85 -11.24 2.67
CA ALA A 179 -26.16 -11.45 3.29
C ALA A 179 -26.00 -11.37 4.81
N PRO A 180 -26.85 -10.59 5.53
CA PRO A 180 -26.71 -10.44 6.97
C PRO A 180 -26.97 -11.78 7.67
N ALA A 181 -25.97 -12.25 8.41
CA ALA A 181 -26.03 -13.49 9.20
C ALA A 181 -26.82 -13.35 10.52
N GLY A 182 -27.64 -12.30 10.65
CA GLY A 182 -28.32 -11.95 11.89
C GLY A 182 -27.49 -11.03 12.79
N ARG A 183 -28.07 -10.60 13.93
CA ARG A 183 -27.37 -9.75 14.90
C ARG A 183 -26.52 -10.60 15.82
N ALA A 184 -25.26 -10.23 16.01
CA ALA A 184 -24.38 -10.84 17.00
C ALA A 184 -24.99 -10.66 18.44
N LYS A 185 -24.76 -11.64 19.31
CA LYS A 185 -25.15 -11.54 20.72
C LYS A 185 -24.35 -10.42 21.40
N LYS A 186 -25.01 -9.63 22.25
CA LYS A 186 -24.39 -8.48 22.92
C LYS A 186 -23.12 -8.85 23.69
N ALA A 187 -23.14 -9.97 24.43
CA ALA A 187 -21.98 -10.47 25.15
C ALA A 187 -20.78 -10.76 24.23
N ALA A 188 -21.03 -11.36 23.05
CA ALA A 188 -19.97 -11.61 22.07
C ALA A 188 -19.36 -10.31 21.51
N VAL A 189 -20.19 -9.29 21.27
CA VAL A 189 -19.71 -7.97 20.84
C VAL A 189 -18.84 -7.33 21.93
N GLU A 190 -19.28 -7.33 23.18
CA GLU A 190 -18.55 -6.76 24.32
C GLU A 190 -17.19 -7.44 24.53
N GLN A 191 -17.13 -8.76 24.46
CA GLN A 191 -15.88 -9.52 24.55
C GLN A 191 -14.94 -9.22 23.38
N THR A 192 -15.47 -9.12 22.17
CA THR A 192 -14.66 -8.79 20.96
C THR A 192 -14.13 -7.35 21.04
N VAL A 193 -14.93 -6.41 21.53
CA VAL A 193 -14.48 -5.02 21.74
C VAL A 193 -13.33 -4.98 22.74
N ALA A 194 -13.43 -5.69 23.87
CA ALA A 194 -12.35 -5.74 24.85
C ALA A 194 -11.04 -6.30 24.24
N LEU A 195 -11.13 -7.34 23.40
CA LEU A 195 -9.98 -7.89 22.68
C LEU A 195 -9.37 -6.88 21.69
N ILE A 196 -10.20 -6.15 20.95
CA ILE A 196 -9.75 -5.11 20.02
C ILE A 196 -9.04 -3.98 20.79
N GLU A 197 -9.59 -3.53 21.91
CA GLU A 197 -8.99 -2.49 22.75
C GLU A 197 -7.63 -2.91 23.31
N GLU A 198 -7.50 -4.18 23.75
CA GLU A 198 -6.23 -4.73 24.25
C GLU A 198 -5.15 -4.85 23.12
N LEU A 199 -5.57 -5.15 21.90
CA LEU A 199 -4.70 -5.24 20.71
C LEU A 199 -4.42 -3.88 20.06
N SER A 200 -5.13 -2.84 20.48
CA SER A 200 -5.00 -1.51 19.88
C SER A 200 -3.67 -0.87 20.22
N VAL A 201 -2.96 -0.46 19.21
CA VAL A 201 -1.66 0.24 19.33
C VAL A 201 -1.63 1.44 18.39
N ASP A 202 -0.79 2.41 18.69
CA ASP A 202 -0.52 3.52 17.78
C ASP A 202 0.13 3.03 16.49
N TRP A 203 -0.25 3.65 15.38
CA TRP A 203 0.34 3.35 14.08
C TRP A 203 1.81 3.77 14.00
N ASP A 204 2.69 2.81 13.98
CA ASP A 204 4.12 2.99 13.74
C ASP A 204 4.59 2.07 12.60
N PRO A 205 4.77 2.61 11.38
CA PRO A 205 5.16 1.81 10.22
C PRO A 205 6.55 1.18 10.37
N SER A 206 7.41 1.71 11.25
CA SER A 206 8.76 1.17 11.45
C SER A 206 8.77 -0.21 12.12
N ARG A 207 7.67 -0.60 12.77
CA ARG A 207 7.49 -1.92 13.41
C ARG A 207 7.20 -3.05 12.42
N TYR A 208 6.88 -2.71 11.16
CA TYR A 208 6.49 -3.68 10.14
C TYR A 208 7.59 -3.78 9.08
N GLU A 209 8.30 -4.90 9.07
CA GLU A 209 9.39 -5.16 8.15
C GLU A 209 8.96 -6.16 7.07
N ASP A 210 9.54 -6.00 5.87
CA ASP A 210 9.32 -6.93 4.75
C ASP A 210 10.15 -8.21 4.96
N ARG A 211 9.60 -9.14 5.72
CA ARG A 211 10.22 -10.43 6.02
C ARG A 211 10.51 -11.28 4.77
N HIS A 212 9.74 -11.08 3.69
CA HIS A 212 10.01 -11.79 2.42
C HIS A 212 11.30 -11.29 1.80
N ARG A 213 11.49 -9.97 1.72
CA ARG A 213 12.70 -9.34 1.19
C ARG A 213 13.94 -9.75 1.99
N GLU A 214 13.86 -9.79 3.31
CA GLU A 214 14.96 -10.23 4.17
C GLU A 214 15.32 -11.70 3.93
N ARG A 215 14.33 -12.57 3.87
CA ARG A 215 14.54 -13.99 3.53
C ARG A 215 15.16 -14.13 2.16
N LEU A 216 14.68 -13.39 1.16
CA LEU A 216 15.21 -13.42 -0.20
C LEU A 216 16.67 -12.92 -0.24
N ALA A 217 16.99 -11.81 0.44
CA ALA A 217 18.35 -11.32 0.56
C ALA A 217 19.28 -12.36 1.22
N SER A 218 18.81 -13.04 2.26
CA SER A 218 19.55 -14.12 2.92
C SER A 218 19.82 -15.30 1.98
N VAL A 219 18.85 -15.66 1.14
CA VAL A 219 19.01 -16.72 0.12
C VAL A 219 20.07 -16.33 -0.91
N ILE A 220 20.02 -15.09 -1.41
CA ILE A 220 20.99 -14.57 -2.38
C ILE A 220 22.39 -14.59 -1.79
N GLU A 221 22.55 -14.09 -0.56
CA GLU A 221 23.85 -14.06 0.11
C GLU A 221 24.42 -15.47 0.37
N ARG A 222 23.56 -16.44 0.74
CA ARG A 222 23.94 -17.82 0.93
C ARG A 222 24.38 -18.47 -0.39
N LYS A 223 23.65 -18.22 -1.47
CA LYS A 223 24.02 -18.69 -2.82
C LYS A 223 25.32 -18.04 -3.30
N ARG A 224 25.53 -16.76 -3.02
CA ARG A 224 26.80 -16.06 -3.33
C ARG A 224 28.00 -16.75 -2.67
N LYS A 225 27.82 -17.29 -1.47
CA LYS A 225 28.86 -18.06 -0.73
C LYS A 225 28.95 -19.54 -1.13
N GLY A 226 28.24 -19.98 -2.18
CA GLY A 226 28.25 -21.37 -2.65
C GLY A 226 27.38 -22.34 -1.85
N GLY A 227 26.54 -21.82 -0.93
CA GLY A 227 25.64 -22.63 -0.12
C GLY A 227 24.36 -23.08 -0.90
N THR A 228 23.77 -24.17 -0.43
CA THR A 228 22.47 -24.66 -0.90
C THR A 228 21.36 -24.11 -0.02
N VAL A 229 20.17 -23.90 -0.59
CA VAL A 229 18.97 -23.48 0.11
C VAL A 229 17.96 -24.61 0.07
N LYS A 230 17.51 -25.06 1.25
CA LYS A 230 16.39 -26.00 1.36
C LYS A 230 15.09 -25.20 1.38
N ALA A 231 14.07 -25.73 0.73
CA ALA A 231 12.72 -25.18 0.87
C ALA A 231 12.27 -25.26 2.34
N PRO A 232 11.60 -24.25 2.87
CA PRO A 232 10.98 -24.36 4.18
C PRO A 232 9.91 -25.46 4.15
N GLU A 233 9.75 -26.14 5.27
CA GLU A 233 8.61 -27.06 5.43
C GLU A 233 7.31 -26.25 5.34
N PRO A 234 6.27 -26.76 4.66
CA PRO A 234 5.00 -26.10 4.60
C PRO A 234 4.44 -25.93 6.03
N GLU A 235 4.10 -24.67 6.38
CA GLU A 235 3.39 -24.40 7.62
C GLU A 235 2.05 -25.15 7.59
N ARG A 236 1.73 -25.83 8.67
CA ARG A 236 0.41 -26.49 8.81
C ARG A 236 -0.65 -25.41 8.78
N GLU A 237 -1.65 -25.57 7.92
CA GLU A 237 -2.83 -24.72 7.96
C GLU A 237 -3.46 -24.78 9.37
N PRO A 238 -3.81 -23.62 9.95
CA PRO A 238 -4.51 -23.63 11.23
C PRO A 238 -5.81 -24.41 11.10
N ALA A 239 -6.06 -25.31 12.05
CA ALA A 239 -7.29 -26.07 12.07
C ALA A 239 -8.50 -25.13 12.13
N ALA A 240 -9.54 -25.40 11.34
CA ALA A 240 -10.78 -24.65 11.38
C ALA A 240 -11.35 -24.65 12.80
N THR A 241 -11.57 -23.47 13.38
CA THR A 241 -12.08 -23.34 14.75
C THR A 241 -13.60 -23.51 14.72
N PRO A 242 -14.16 -24.55 15.32
CA PRO A 242 -15.59 -24.85 15.21
C PRO A 242 -16.49 -23.87 15.97
N ASP A 243 -15.96 -23.21 16.99
CA ASP A 243 -16.68 -22.22 17.82
C ASP A 243 -15.85 -20.93 17.97
N LEU A 244 -16.36 -19.87 17.31
CA LEU A 244 -15.74 -18.54 17.36
C LEU A 244 -15.63 -17.99 18.79
N MET A 245 -16.63 -18.27 19.66
CA MET A 245 -16.61 -17.78 21.03
C MET A 245 -15.53 -18.46 21.86
N ALA A 246 -15.42 -19.80 21.76
CA ALA A 246 -14.35 -20.54 22.42
C ALA A 246 -12.96 -20.09 21.92
N ALA A 247 -12.81 -19.81 20.63
CA ALA A 247 -11.56 -19.29 20.07
C ALA A 247 -11.21 -17.89 20.58
N LEU A 248 -12.21 -17.01 20.73
CA LEU A 248 -12.02 -15.66 21.29
C LEU A 248 -11.64 -15.73 22.78
N GLU A 249 -12.30 -16.59 23.57
CA GLU A 249 -11.97 -16.80 25.00
C GLU A 249 -10.55 -17.34 25.16
N GLN A 250 -10.16 -18.33 24.36
CA GLN A 250 -8.80 -18.87 24.36
C GLN A 250 -7.76 -17.81 23.94
N SER A 251 -8.07 -17.00 22.93
CA SER A 251 -7.18 -15.92 22.49
C SER A 251 -6.98 -14.88 23.58
N LEU A 252 -8.05 -14.47 24.26
CA LEU A 252 -7.98 -13.55 25.41
C LEU A 252 -7.20 -14.13 26.58
N ALA A 253 -7.42 -15.42 26.90
CA ALA A 253 -6.69 -16.10 27.97
C ALA A 253 -5.18 -16.16 27.63
N LYS A 254 -4.83 -16.56 26.41
CA LYS A 254 -3.44 -16.66 25.96
C LYS A 254 -2.73 -15.31 25.97
N MET A 255 -3.36 -14.25 25.49
CA MET A 255 -2.78 -12.90 25.48
C MET A 255 -2.53 -12.37 26.90
N LYS A 256 -3.48 -12.59 27.83
CA LYS A 256 -3.27 -12.23 29.24
C LYS A 256 -2.08 -12.95 29.86
N LEU A 257 -1.82 -14.20 29.47
CA LEU A 257 -0.66 -14.97 29.91
C LEU A 257 0.64 -14.46 29.25
N GLU A 258 0.61 -14.08 27.97
CA GLU A 258 1.76 -13.54 27.25
C GLU A 258 2.26 -12.22 27.81
N GLY A 259 1.38 -11.41 28.41
CA GLY A 259 1.74 -10.16 29.08
C GLY A 259 2.40 -10.34 30.46
N LEU A 260 2.35 -11.55 31.05
CA LEU A 260 2.87 -11.81 32.39
C LEU A 260 4.36 -12.18 32.40
N SER A 261 5.05 -11.72 33.41
CA SER A 261 6.41 -12.18 33.71
C SER A 261 6.42 -13.64 34.22
N LYS A 262 7.58 -14.32 34.16
CA LYS A 262 7.70 -15.69 34.67
C LYS A 262 7.27 -15.81 36.13
N GLN A 263 7.51 -14.77 36.96
CA GLN A 263 7.11 -14.76 38.37
C GLN A 263 5.60 -14.68 38.54
N GLU A 264 4.91 -13.89 37.73
CA GLU A 264 3.44 -13.78 37.75
C GLU A 264 2.77 -15.04 37.23
N LEU A 265 3.35 -15.67 36.17
CA LEU A 265 2.89 -16.98 35.68
C LEU A 265 3.06 -18.08 36.74
N LEU A 266 4.19 -18.07 37.47
CA LEU A 266 4.38 -19.02 38.58
C LEU A 266 3.40 -18.81 39.73
N ALA A 267 3.09 -17.56 40.07
CA ALA A 267 2.06 -17.25 41.08
C ALA A 267 0.69 -17.77 40.65
N ARG A 268 0.32 -17.53 39.40
CA ARG A 268 -0.96 -18.00 38.84
C ARG A 268 -1.04 -19.54 38.76
N ALA A 269 0.06 -20.18 38.33
CA ALA A 269 0.19 -21.63 38.32
C ALA A 269 0.12 -22.25 39.75
N ALA A 270 0.45 -21.44 40.77
CA ALA A 270 0.26 -21.85 42.15
C ALA A 270 -1.21 -21.78 42.58
N ASP A 271 -1.93 -20.73 42.14
CA ASP A 271 -3.36 -20.56 42.44
C ASP A 271 -4.23 -21.60 41.70
N GLU A 272 -3.79 -22.02 40.49
CA GLU A 272 -4.46 -23.03 39.66
C GLU A 272 -3.93 -24.47 39.94
N ASP A 273 -3.10 -24.66 40.95
CA ASP A 273 -2.55 -25.95 41.45
C ASP A 273 -1.84 -26.80 40.40
N VAL A 274 -1.09 -26.14 39.52
CA VAL A 274 -0.30 -26.80 38.45
C VAL A 274 0.91 -27.52 39.04
N ASP A 275 0.95 -28.84 38.87
CA ASP A 275 2.03 -29.68 39.35
C ASP A 275 3.36 -29.42 38.57
N GLY A 276 4.49 -29.42 39.32
CA GLY A 276 5.81 -29.28 38.71
C GLY A 276 6.19 -27.86 38.28
N ARG A 277 5.35 -26.85 38.53
CA ARG A 277 5.49 -25.45 38.10
C ARG A 277 6.87 -24.80 38.33
N SER A 278 7.55 -25.19 39.43
CA SER A 278 8.84 -24.60 39.82
C SER A 278 9.97 -24.90 38.83
N ASN A 279 9.85 -25.94 38.04
CA ASN A 279 10.86 -26.39 37.07
C ASN A 279 10.51 -26.00 35.63
N MET A 280 9.33 -25.43 35.38
CA MET A 280 8.82 -25.07 34.09
C MET A 280 9.49 -23.79 33.54
N SER A 281 9.75 -23.77 32.25
CA SER A 281 10.09 -22.56 31.50
C SER A 281 8.89 -21.61 31.43
N ARG A 282 9.10 -20.37 30.96
CA ARG A 282 7.99 -19.43 30.76
C ARG A 282 6.95 -19.97 29.76
N ASP A 283 7.43 -20.60 28.70
CA ASP A 283 6.56 -21.12 27.63
C ASP A 283 5.77 -22.35 28.10
N GLU A 284 6.40 -23.24 28.87
CA GLU A 284 5.71 -24.38 29.51
C GLU A 284 4.67 -23.96 30.54
N LEU A 285 4.92 -22.87 31.27
CA LEU A 285 3.93 -22.29 32.22
C LEU A 285 2.73 -21.69 31.46
N MET A 286 2.99 -21.01 30.34
CA MET A 286 1.90 -20.50 29.50
C MET A 286 1.05 -21.62 28.89
N GLU A 287 1.68 -22.70 28.44
CA GLU A 287 0.97 -23.87 27.90
C GLU A 287 0.15 -24.61 28.97
N ALA A 288 0.66 -24.68 30.18
CA ALA A 288 -0.04 -25.33 31.30
C ALA A 288 -1.22 -24.50 31.83
N LEU A 289 -1.24 -23.19 31.61
CA LEU A 289 -2.28 -22.24 32.02
C LEU A 289 -3.28 -21.88 30.91
N SER A 290 -3.06 -22.33 29.68
CA SER A 290 -3.92 -22.07 28.51
C SER A 290 -4.91 -23.22 28.29
#